data_3bc90b8c362755c8543539576b39a615
#
_entry.id   3bc90b8c362755c8543539576b39a615
#
_cell.length_a   1.000
_cell.length_b   1.000
_cell.length_c   1.000
_cell.angle_alpha   90.00
_cell.angle_beta   90.00
_cell.angle_gamma   90.00
#
_symmetry.space_group_name_H-M   'P 1'
#
loop_
_entity.id
_entity.type
_entity.pdbx_description
1 polymer ?
#
loop_
_entity_poly.entity_id
_entity_poly.type
_entity_poly.pdbx_seq_one_letter_code
_entity_poly.pdbx_strand_id
1 'polypeptide(L)'
;MSGTAPAALEVAGVHVALRGKPVLRDLSLSLADGECRAIVGLNGAGKTTALRVILGMLRPDAGRVLLHGRDIASSPRDVWRRVGHLVERPFSYPELTARQNIEASIRLHGADPERTERAVQRMSEALALTGWLNMPARRLSLGTRQKVGLIGALAHEPDVVVLDEPTNGLDPLAVVGFRDLLREVTGRGGTVLVTGHHFDELTRIADRVDVLHRGRIIDTIVPEEPGRPGGTDLERAFFDAVLAADLAADSTVLESGAGPDARTEANRERTEVP
;
A
#
# COMPACT_ATOMS: atom_id res chain seq x y z
N MET A 1 -6.63 32.56 5.76
CA MET A 1 -6.38 31.20 6.27
C MET A 1 -6.81 30.23 5.16
N SER A 2 -5.89 29.80 4.34
CA SER A 2 -6.17 28.79 3.30
C SER A 2 -6.35 27.44 4.01
N GLY A 3 -7.59 27.06 4.24
CA GLY A 3 -7.92 25.74 4.72
C GLY A 3 -7.61 24.74 3.60
N THR A 4 -6.49 24.04 3.70
CA THR A 4 -6.20 22.90 2.85
C THR A 4 -7.34 21.88 3.04
N ALA A 5 -7.97 21.45 1.95
CA ALA A 5 -8.98 20.40 2.03
C ALA A 5 -8.41 19.18 2.77
N PRO A 6 -9.19 18.50 3.61
CA PRO A 6 -8.70 17.33 4.33
C PRO A 6 -8.24 16.27 3.31
N ALA A 7 -7.12 15.61 3.59
CA ALA A 7 -6.62 14.53 2.77
C ALA A 7 -7.66 13.40 2.67
N ALA A 8 -7.72 12.74 1.50
CA ALA A 8 -8.60 11.57 1.31
C ALA A 8 -8.20 10.43 2.26
N LEU A 9 -6.91 10.23 2.43
CA LEU A 9 -6.32 9.26 3.35
C LEU A 9 -5.15 9.91 4.10
N GLU A 10 -5.15 9.80 5.43
CA GLU A 10 -4.04 10.24 6.27
C GLU A 10 -3.67 9.15 7.27
N VAL A 11 -2.39 8.85 7.36
CA VAL A 11 -1.79 7.97 8.37
C VAL A 11 -0.86 8.82 9.20
N ALA A 12 -1.08 8.90 10.51
CA ALA A 12 -0.35 9.81 11.39
C ALA A 12 0.29 9.05 12.55
N GLY A 13 1.63 8.98 12.54
CA GLY A 13 2.45 8.45 13.62
C GLY A 13 2.13 7.00 13.99
N VAL A 14 1.87 6.13 13.02
CA VAL A 14 1.46 4.75 13.27
C VAL A 14 2.63 3.89 13.69
N HIS A 15 2.45 3.21 14.83
CA HIS A 15 3.36 2.18 15.36
C HIS A 15 2.64 0.84 15.44
N VAL A 16 3.33 -0.22 15.07
CA VAL A 16 2.85 -1.61 15.17
C VAL A 16 3.97 -2.54 15.57
N ALA A 17 3.76 -3.34 16.60
CA ALA A 17 4.61 -4.47 16.96
C ALA A 17 3.85 -5.79 16.79
N LEU A 18 4.43 -6.75 16.08
CA LEU A 18 3.89 -8.09 15.93
C LEU A 18 4.76 -9.08 16.70
N ARG A 19 4.15 -9.81 17.65
CA ARG A 19 4.88 -10.75 18.53
C ARG A 19 6.10 -10.12 19.21
N GLY A 20 5.94 -8.87 19.69
CA GLY A 20 7.01 -8.11 20.35
C GLY A 20 8.07 -7.51 19.43
N LYS A 21 8.00 -7.74 18.12
CA LYS A 21 8.92 -7.14 17.14
C LYS A 21 8.28 -5.93 16.48
N PRO A 22 8.92 -4.74 16.52
CA PRO A 22 8.39 -3.55 15.85
C PRO A 22 8.43 -3.75 14.33
N VAL A 23 7.28 -3.56 13.67
CA VAL A 23 7.08 -3.70 12.23
C VAL A 23 6.84 -2.34 11.58
N LEU A 24 6.03 -1.48 12.19
CA LEU A 24 5.87 -0.09 11.78
C LEU A 24 6.36 0.83 12.90
N ARG A 25 7.06 1.89 12.52
CA ARG A 25 7.72 2.82 13.43
C ARG A 25 7.51 4.24 12.95
N ASP A 26 6.52 4.93 13.52
CA ASP A 26 6.20 6.31 13.18
C ASP A 26 5.84 6.47 11.67
N LEU A 27 5.04 5.51 11.17
CA LEU A 27 4.58 5.58 9.78
C LEU A 27 3.60 6.74 9.62
N SER A 28 3.96 7.68 8.74
CA SER A 28 3.12 8.82 8.42
C SER A 28 3.09 9.04 6.90
N LEU A 29 1.89 9.20 6.34
CA LEU A 29 1.68 9.56 4.94
C LEU A 29 0.31 10.25 4.78
N SER A 30 0.17 11.04 3.72
CA SER A 30 -1.07 11.75 3.42
C SER A 30 -1.28 11.79 1.91
N LEU A 31 -2.47 11.38 1.45
CA LEU A 31 -2.87 11.36 0.05
C LEU A 31 -4.01 12.36 -0.16
N ALA A 32 -3.87 13.17 -1.20
CA ALA A 32 -4.92 14.09 -1.65
C ALA A 32 -6.01 13.35 -2.46
N ASP A 33 -7.16 13.99 -2.64
CA ASP A 33 -8.16 13.51 -3.59
C ASP A 33 -7.58 13.48 -5.01
N GLY A 34 -7.85 12.41 -5.74
CA GLY A 34 -7.36 12.20 -7.10
C GLY A 34 -5.90 11.77 -7.20
N GLU A 35 -5.19 11.57 -6.09
CA GLU A 35 -3.79 11.14 -6.08
C GLU A 35 -3.67 9.61 -6.20
N CYS A 36 -2.74 9.15 -7.03
CA CYS A 36 -2.25 7.77 -7.04
C CYS A 36 -0.87 7.72 -6.39
N ARG A 37 -0.77 7.03 -5.25
CA ARG A 37 0.49 6.87 -4.51
C ARG A 37 0.91 5.41 -4.44
N ALA A 38 2.20 5.16 -4.62
CA ALA A 38 2.78 3.84 -4.45
C ALA A 38 3.63 3.78 -3.17
N ILE A 39 3.65 2.63 -2.50
CA ILE A 39 4.62 2.31 -1.46
C ILE A 39 5.51 1.19 -1.98
N VAL A 40 6.81 1.45 -2.06
CA VAL A 40 7.84 0.46 -2.39
C VAL A 40 8.66 0.13 -1.17
N GLY A 41 9.23 -1.07 -1.15
CA GLY A 41 10.08 -1.49 -0.04
C GLY A 41 10.48 -2.95 -0.18
N LEU A 42 11.58 -3.34 0.44
CA LEU A 42 12.03 -4.72 0.48
C LEU A 42 11.02 -5.64 1.17
N ASN A 43 11.18 -6.95 0.96
CA ASN A 43 10.37 -7.93 1.67
C ASN A 43 10.57 -7.79 3.19
N GLY A 44 9.46 -7.75 3.94
CA GLY A 44 9.51 -7.51 5.38
C GLY A 44 9.60 -6.03 5.80
N ALA A 45 9.64 -5.07 4.87
CA ALA A 45 9.67 -3.63 5.20
C ALA A 45 8.40 -3.14 5.93
N GLY A 46 7.28 -3.89 5.85
CA GLY A 46 6.04 -3.55 6.52
C GLY A 46 4.88 -3.15 5.61
N LYS A 47 5.02 -3.26 4.27
CA LYS A 47 4.00 -2.84 3.27
C LYS A 47 2.61 -3.39 3.58
N THR A 48 2.44 -4.72 3.59
CA THR A 48 1.15 -5.36 3.86
C THR A 48 0.63 -5.02 5.26
N THR A 49 1.52 -4.88 6.26
CA THR A 49 1.13 -4.45 7.61
C THR A 49 0.57 -3.03 7.61
N ALA A 50 1.20 -2.11 6.87
CA ALA A 50 0.69 -0.75 6.70
C ALA A 50 -0.69 -0.75 6.05
N LEU A 51 -0.90 -1.50 4.97
CA LEU A 51 -2.21 -1.61 4.32
C LEU A 51 -3.28 -2.21 5.25
N ARG A 52 -2.94 -3.21 6.05
CA ARG A 52 -3.88 -3.79 7.05
C ARG A 52 -4.29 -2.77 8.11
N VAL A 53 -3.38 -1.91 8.56
CA VAL A 53 -3.69 -0.82 9.50
C VAL A 53 -4.60 0.21 8.83
N ILE A 54 -4.27 0.62 7.61
CA ILE A 54 -5.05 1.59 6.81
C ILE A 54 -6.49 1.09 6.60
N LEU A 55 -6.67 -0.20 6.42
CA LEU A 55 -7.98 -0.84 6.24
C LEU A 55 -8.67 -1.22 7.57
N GLY A 56 -8.10 -0.86 8.72
CA GLY A 56 -8.67 -1.21 10.02
C GLY A 56 -8.66 -2.72 10.32
N MET A 57 -7.98 -3.53 9.50
CA MET A 57 -7.82 -4.98 9.70
C MET A 57 -6.82 -5.28 10.83
N LEU A 58 -5.96 -4.32 11.17
CA LEU A 58 -5.00 -4.38 12.25
C LEU A 58 -5.04 -3.07 13.02
N ARG A 59 -5.24 -3.17 14.35
CA ARG A 59 -5.21 -2.00 15.22
C ARG A 59 -3.75 -1.61 15.49
N PRO A 60 -3.36 -0.35 15.28
CA PRO A 60 -2.03 0.13 15.65
C PRO A 60 -1.86 0.25 17.17
N ASP A 61 -0.62 0.12 17.66
CA ASP A 61 -0.26 0.34 19.07
C ASP A 61 -0.29 1.84 19.41
N ALA A 62 0.06 2.70 18.44
CA ALA A 62 -0.03 4.16 18.54
C ALA A 62 -0.28 4.77 17.16
N GLY A 63 -0.68 6.04 17.13
CA GLY A 63 -1.04 6.74 15.91
C GLY A 63 -2.49 6.50 15.50
N ARG A 64 -2.85 7.00 14.32
CA ARG A 64 -4.23 6.91 13.81
C ARG A 64 -4.26 6.92 12.29
N VAL A 65 -5.38 6.49 11.73
CA VAL A 65 -5.68 6.59 10.29
C VAL A 65 -6.98 7.35 10.11
N LEU A 66 -6.97 8.31 9.22
CA LEU A 66 -8.14 9.12 8.90
C LEU A 66 -8.52 8.90 7.43
N LEU A 67 -9.81 8.74 7.16
CA LEU A 67 -10.42 8.78 5.82
C LEU A 67 -11.28 10.03 5.72
N HIS A 68 -10.94 10.94 4.81
CA HIS A 68 -11.59 12.25 4.67
C HIS A 68 -11.74 12.97 6.02
N GLY A 69 -10.65 12.96 6.82
CA GLY A 69 -10.60 13.60 8.15
C GLY A 69 -11.32 12.85 9.28
N ARG A 70 -11.92 11.67 9.02
CA ARG A 70 -12.59 10.85 10.03
C ARG A 70 -11.72 9.67 10.46
N ASP A 71 -11.53 9.49 11.75
CA ASP A 71 -10.77 8.37 12.30
C ASP A 71 -11.49 7.05 12.01
N ILE A 72 -10.80 6.11 11.33
CA ILE A 72 -11.36 4.80 10.97
C ILE A 72 -11.72 3.95 12.18
N ALA A 73 -11.01 4.13 13.31
CA ALA A 73 -11.25 3.35 14.52
C ALA A 73 -12.61 3.67 15.18
N SER A 74 -13.14 4.87 14.93
CA SER A 74 -14.44 5.34 15.43
C SER A 74 -15.49 5.52 14.36
N SER A 75 -15.16 5.24 13.09
CA SER A 75 -16.06 5.43 11.96
C SER A 75 -17.13 4.35 11.90
N PRO A 76 -18.36 4.70 11.49
CA PRO A 76 -19.42 3.74 11.20
C PRO A 76 -18.97 2.77 10.08
N ARG A 77 -19.60 1.59 10.04
CA ARG A 77 -19.28 0.56 9.03
C ARG A 77 -19.54 1.00 7.58
N ASP A 78 -20.36 2.01 7.37
CA ASP A 78 -20.69 2.56 6.05
C ASP A 78 -19.51 3.27 5.37
N VAL A 79 -18.48 3.71 6.12
CA VAL A 79 -17.26 4.27 5.55
C VAL A 79 -16.60 3.30 4.57
N TRP A 80 -16.70 1.99 4.85
CA TRP A 80 -16.11 0.94 4.03
C TRP A 80 -16.81 0.72 2.68
N ARG A 81 -18.01 1.25 2.50
CA ARG A 81 -18.69 1.27 1.19
C ARG A 81 -17.97 2.15 0.17
N ARG A 82 -17.17 3.10 0.66
CA ARG A 82 -16.40 4.04 -0.15
C ARG A 82 -14.94 3.59 -0.35
N VAL A 83 -14.57 2.42 0.18
CA VAL A 83 -13.22 1.88 0.12
C VAL A 83 -13.20 0.59 -0.67
N GLY A 84 -12.47 0.59 -1.78
CA GLY A 84 -12.14 -0.62 -2.53
C GLY A 84 -10.80 -1.16 -2.07
N HIS A 85 -10.69 -2.46 -1.87
CA HIS A 85 -9.41 -3.01 -1.43
C HIS A 85 -9.16 -4.41 -1.98
N LEU A 86 -7.88 -4.70 -2.19
CA LEU A 86 -7.36 -6.03 -2.47
C LEU A 86 -6.01 -6.17 -1.78
N VAL A 87 -6.00 -6.83 -0.63
CA VAL A 87 -4.80 -7.04 0.19
C VAL A 87 -4.55 -8.52 0.36
N GLU A 88 -3.32 -8.96 0.13
CA GLU A 88 -2.87 -10.34 0.10
C GLU A 88 -3.43 -11.12 -1.10
N ARG A 89 -4.07 -12.27 -0.83
CA ARG A 89 -4.66 -13.09 -1.90
C ARG A 89 -6.10 -12.67 -2.15
N PRO A 90 -6.52 -12.61 -3.42
CA PRO A 90 -7.91 -12.34 -3.73
C PRO A 90 -8.79 -13.41 -3.06
N PHE A 91 -9.64 -12.94 -2.14
CA PHE A 91 -10.63 -13.81 -1.54
C PHE A 91 -11.66 -14.20 -2.60
N SER A 92 -11.93 -15.48 -2.71
CA SER A 92 -12.98 -15.97 -3.61
C SER A 92 -13.63 -17.21 -3.04
N TYR A 93 -14.92 -17.31 -3.22
CA TYR A 93 -15.67 -18.54 -2.96
C TYR A 93 -15.38 -19.53 -4.09
N PRO A 94 -14.72 -20.68 -3.83
CA PRO A 94 -14.24 -21.57 -4.88
C PRO A 94 -15.36 -22.13 -5.76
N GLU A 95 -16.56 -22.30 -5.20
CA GLU A 95 -17.72 -22.89 -5.86
C GLU A 95 -18.48 -21.88 -6.73
N LEU A 96 -18.37 -20.59 -6.43
CA LEU A 96 -18.99 -19.54 -7.21
C LEU A 96 -18.20 -19.25 -8.49
N THR A 97 -18.90 -18.83 -9.54
CA THR A 97 -18.25 -18.34 -10.77
C THR A 97 -17.50 -17.03 -10.52
N ALA A 98 -16.64 -16.62 -11.46
CA ALA A 98 -15.97 -15.33 -11.41
C ALA A 98 -16.99 -14.18 -11.26
N ARG A 99 -18.06 -14.17 -12.08
CA ARG A 99 -19.14 -13.20 -12.01
C ARG A 99 -19.80 -13.18 -10.63
N GLN A 100 -20.18 -14.33 -10.09
CA GLN A 100 -20.81 -14.43 -8.78
C GLN A 100 -19.90 -13.93 -7.64
N ASN A 101 -18.59 -14.18 -7.74
CA ASN A 101 -17.61 -13.62 -6.78
C ASN A 101 -17.53 -12.10 -6.85
N ILE A 102 -17.54 -11.52 -8.06
CA ILE A 102 -17.59 -10.06 -8.25
C ILE A 102 -18.89 -9.49 -7.66
N GLU A 103 -20.04 -10.08 -7.97
CA GLU A 103 -21.34 -9.66 -7.43
C GLU A 103 -21.39 -9.75 -5.90
N ALA A 104 -20.85 -10.82 -5.33
CA ALA A 104 -20.73 -10.96 -3.88
C ALA A 104 -19.91 -9.83 -3.26
N SER A 105 -18.77 -9.47 -3.86
CA SER A 105 -17.96 -8.34 -3.42
C SER A 105 -18.72 -7.02 -3.49
N ILE A 106 -19.40 -6.75 -4.60
CA ILE A 106 -20.23 -5.54 -4.80
C ILE A 106 -21.30 -5.43 -3.70
N ARG A 107 -22.00 -6.52 -3.41
CA ARG A 107 -23.03 -6.57 -2.34
C ARG A 107 -22.44 -6.33 -0.96
N LEU A 108 -21.25 -6.86 -0.67
CA LEU A 108 -20.55 -6.64 0.61
C LEU A 108 -20.19 -5.17 0.81
N HIS A 109 -19.89 -4.44 -0.26
CA HIS A 109 -19.69 -2.98 -0.23
C HIS A 109 -21.01 -2.20 -0.24
N GLY A 110 -22.16 -2.88 -0.23
CA GLY A 110 -23.48 -2.25 -0.17
C GLY A 110 -23.94 -1.62 -1.47
N ALA A 111 -23.30 -1.95 -2.59
CA ALA A 111 -23.70 -1.56 -3.92
C ALA A 111 -24.64 -2.62 -4.56
N ASP A 112 -25.42 -2.18 -5.53
CA ASP A 112 -26.34 -3.03 -6.28
C ASP A 112 -25.63 -3.58 -7.53
N PRO A 113 -25.49 -4.92 -7.69
CA PRO A 113 -24.87 -5.51 -8.87
C PRO A 113 -25.52 -5.11 -10.20
N GLU A 114 -26.83 -4.88 -10.24
CA GLU A 114 -27.51 -4.46 -11.47
C GLU A 114 -27.08 -3.04 -11.90
N ARG A 115 -26.85 -2.15 -10.93
CA ARG A 115 -26.36 -0.79 -11.20
C ARG A 115 -24.90 -0.77 -11.62
N THR A 116 -24.12 -1.75 -11.18
CA THR A 116 -22.69 -1.85 -11.46
C THR A 116 -22.37 -2.72 -12.68
N GLU A 117 -23.36 -3.35 -13.33
CA GLU A 117 -23.15 -4.30 -14.44
C GLU A 117 -22.33 -3.69 -15.58
N ARG A 118 -22.58 -2.43 -15.95
CA ARG A 118 -21.77 -1.74 -16.99
C ARG A 118 -20.32 -1.58 -16.60
N ALA A 119 -20.04 -1.27 -15.32
CA ALA A 119 -18.69 -1.16 -14.80
C ALA A 119 -17.99 -2.53 -14.81
N VAL A 120 -18.69 -3.57 -14.35
CA VAL A 120 -18.18 -4.95 -14.39
C VAL A 120 -17.84 -5.40 -15.81
N GLN A 121 -18.72 -5.13 -16.77
CA GLN A 121 -18.50 -5.47 -18.17
C GLN A 121 -17.24 -4.77 -18.73
N ARG A 122 -17.16 -3.46 -18.57
CA ARG A 122 -16.01 -2.66 -19.03
C ARG A 122 -14.69 -3.12 -18.39
N MET A 123 -14.68 -3.33 -17.07
CA MET A 123 -13.50 -3.80 -16.36
C MET A 123 -13.11 -5.23 -16.77
N SER A 124 -14.10 -6.09 -17.06
CA SER A 124 -13.84 -7.44 -17.55
C SER A 124 -13.20 -7.45 -18.94
N GLU A 125 -13.59 -6.53 -19.80
CA GLU A 125 -12.96 -6.33 -21.11
C GLU A 125 -11.54 -5.80 -20.95
N ALA A 126 -11.34 -4.74 -20.15
CA ALA A 126 -10.03 -4.15 -19.88
C ALA A 126 -9.01 -5.14 -19.33
N LEU A 127 -9.45 -6.04 -18.45
CA LEU A 127 -8.60 -7.06 -17.83
C LEU A 127 -8.58 -8.41 -18.59
N ALA A 128 -9.19 -8.49 -19.77
CA ALA A 128 -9.34 -9.73 -20.55
C ALA A 128 -9.93 -10.90 -19.72
N LEU A 129 -10.98 -10.62 -18.92
CA LEU A 129 -11.65 -11.57 -18.06
C LEU A 129 -12.97 -12.10 -18.66
N THR A 130 -13.51 -11.49 -19.70
CA THR A 130 -14.86 -11.77 -20.24
C THR A 130 -15.13 -13.25 -20.49
N GLY A 131 -14.17 -13.98 -21.08
CA GLY A 131 -14.31 -15.42 -21.36
C GLY A 131 -14.31 -16.32 -20.12
N TRP A 132 -13.97 -15.78 -18.94
CA TRP A 132 -13.83 -16.52 -17.70
C TRP A 132 -14.96 -16.27 -16.69
N LEU A 133 -15.86 -15.32 -16.98
CA LEU A 133 -16.89 -14.87 -16.04
C LEU A 133 -17.79 -16.00 -15.53
N ASN A 134 -18.09 -16.99 -16.35
CA ASN A 134 -18.96 -18.12 -16.00
C ASN A 134 -18.19 -19.33 -15.43
N MET A 135 -16.85 -19.23 -15.29
CA MET A 135 -16.04 -20.31 -14.76
C MET A 135 -15.99 -20.27 -13.22
N PRO A 136 -16.16 -21.42 -12.53
CA PRO A 136 -15.98 -21.51 -11.07
C PRO A 136 -14.58 -21.09 -10.65
N ALA A 137 -14.47 -20.32 -9.56
CA ALA A 137 -13.20 -19.74 -9.09
C ALA A 137 -12.12 -20.78 -8.79
N ARG A 138 -12.50 -21.99 -8.37
CA ARG A 138 -11.54 -23.12 -8.17
C ARG A 138 -10.78 -23.53 -9.43
N ARG A 139 -11.33 -23.26 -10.62
CA ARG A 139 -10.72 -23.59 -11.92
C ARG A 139 -9.89 -22.45 -12.50
N LEU A 140 -9.94 -21.27 -11.90
CA LEU A 140 -9.21 -20.10 -12.36
C LEU A 140 -7.75 -20.16 -11.94
N SER A 141 -6.85 -19.70 -12.80
CA SER A 141 -5.44 -19.45 -12.44
C SER A 141 -5.33 -18.39 -11.35
N LEU A 142 -4.18 -18.28 -10.69
CA LEU A 142 -3.93 -17.21 -9.72
C LEU A 142 -4.13 -15.82 -10.35
N GLY A 143 -3.55 -15.57 -11.52
CA GLY A 143 -3.70 -14.30 -12.23
C GLY A 143 -5.15 -13.99 -12.62
N THR A 144 -5.92 -15.01 -13.05
CA THR A 144 -7.34 -14.83 -13.34
C THR A 144 -8.15 -14.50 -12.07
N ARG A 145 -7.85 -15.13 -10.93
CA ARG A 145 -8.45 -14.76 -9.63
C ARG A 145 -8.06 -13.36 -9.20
N GLN A 146 -6.82 -12.93 -9.50
CA GLN A 146 -6.38 -11.56 -9.26
C GLN A 146 -7.28 -10.56 -10.00
N LYS A 147 -7.55 -10.79 -11.29
CA LYS A 147 -8.47 -9.97 -12.10
C LYS A 147 -9.87 -9.90 -11.49
N VAL A 148 -10.41 -11.03 -11.02
CA VAL A 148 -11.71 -11.08 -10.31
C VAL A 148 -11.69 -10.21 -9.06
N GLY A 149 -10.63 -10.30 -8.23
CA GLY A 149 -10.44 -9.50 -7.03
C GLY A 149 -10.36 -8.01 -7.33
N LEU A 150 -9.62 -7.62 -8.38
CA LEU A 150 -9.50 -6.22 -8.82
C LEU A 150 -10.86 -5.64 -9.25
N ILE A 151 -11.64 -6.37 -10.05
CA ILE A 151 -12.98 -5.91 -10.43
C ILE A 151 -13.88 -5.80 -9.19
N GLY A 152 -13.84 -6.78 -8.28
CA GLY A 152 -14.60 -6.74 -7.04
C GLY A 152 -14.25 -5.55 -6.14
N ALA A 153 -12.98 -5.11 -6.18
CA ALA A 153 -12.51 -3.95 -5.43
C ALA A 153 -12.89 -2.61 -6.07
N LEU A 154 -13.10 -2.56 -7.39
CA LEU A 154 -13.26 -1.31 -8.15
C LEU A 154 -14.70 -1.08 -8.64
N ALA A 155 -15.49 -2.12 -8.88
CA ALA A 155 -16.76 -2.03 -9.59
C ALA A 155 -17.85 -1.25 -8.85
N HIS A 156 -17.74 -1.10 -7.53
CA HIS A 156 -18.67 -0.27 -6.73
C HIS A 156 -18.27 1.21 -6.70
N GLU A 157 -17.28 1.60 -7.53
CA GLU A 157 -16.81 2.98 -7.71
C GLU A 157 -16.37 3.67 -6.41
N PRO A 158 -15.42 3.07 -5.67
CA PRO A 158 -14.94 3.61 -4.40
C PRO A 158 -14.24 4.96 -4.56
N ASP A 159 -14.21 5.76 -3.47
CA ASP A 159 -13.45 7.00 -3.40
C ASP A 159 -11.99 6.77 -3.01
N VAL A 160 -11.73 5.72 -2.23
CA VAL A 160 -10.38 5.32 -1.83
C VAL A 160 -10.15 3.86 -2.22
N VAL A 161 -9.04 3.60 -2.88
CA VAL A 161 -8.63 2.26 -3.35
C VAL A 161 -7.29 1.89 -2.72
N VAL A 162 -7.21 0.70 -2.09
CA VAL A 162 -6.00 0.20 -1.43
C VAL A 162 -5.66 -1.20 -1.97
N LEU A 163 -4.53 -1.32 -2.66
CA LEU A 163 -4.16 -2.53 -3.38
C LEU A 163 -2.76 -3.01 -3.01
N ASP A 164 -2.63 -4.28 -2.63
CA ASP A 164 -1.35 -4.92 -2.32
C ASP A 164 -0.87 -5.70 -3.54
N GLU A 165 0.24 -5.24 -4.14
CA GLU A 165 0.89 -5.85 -5.30
C GLU A 165 -0.11 -6.25 -6.43
N PRO A 166 -0.96 -5.32 -6.91
CA PRO A 166 -2.10 -5.65 -7.76
C PRO A 166 -1.74 -6.24 -9.12
N THR A 167 -0.55 -6.00 -9.64
CA THR A 167 -0.09 -6.49 -10.96
C THR A 167 0.48 -7.89 -10.91
N ASN A 168 0.68 -8.46 -9.72
CA ASN A 168 1.23 -9.80 -9.58
C ASN A 168 0.36 -10.86 -10.26
N GLY A 169 0.98 -11.58 -11.20
CA GLY A 169 0.32 -12.64 -11.96
C GLY A 169 -0.63 -12.16 -13.06
N LEU A 170 -0.70 -10.86 -13.33
CA LEU A 170 -1.38 -10.34 -14.52
C LEU A 170 -0.53 -10.55 -15.77
N ASP A 171 -1.19 -10.82 -16.88
CA ASP A 171 -0.53 -10.77 -18.19
C ASP A 171 -0.31 -9.31 -18.63
N PRO A 172 0.62 -9.03 -19.57
CA PRO A 172 0.96 -7.67 -19.97
C PRO A 172 -0.24 -6.85 -20.48
N LEU A 173 -1.21 -7.47 -21.14
CA LEU A 173 -2.40 -6.79 -21.63
C LEU A 173 -3.29 -6.33 -20.46
N ALA A 174 -3.48 -7.21 -19.48
CA ALA A 174 -4.24 -6.89 -18.26
C ALA A 174 -3.55 -5.80 -17.42
N VAL A 175 -2.21 -5.74 -17.41
CA VAL A 175 -1.47 -4.65 -16.75
C VAL A 175 -1.79 -3.30 -17.40
N VAL A 176 -1.85 -3.24 -18.73
CA VAL A 176 -2.23 -2.00 -19.44
C VAL A 176 -3.66 -1.60 -19.10
N GLY A 177 -4.62 -2.54 -19.19
CA GLY A 177 -6.01 -2.27 -18.84
C GLY A 177 -6.18 -1.85 -17.39
N PHE A 178 -5.43 -2.48 -16.46
CA PHE A 178 -5.44 -2.12 -15.04
C PHE A 178 -4.96 -0.67 -14.81
N ARG A 179 -3.90 -0.24 -15.48
CA ARG A 179 -3.42 1.16 -15.41
C ARG A 179 -4.49 2.15 -15.85
N ASP A 180 -5.21 1.84 -16.94
CA ASP A 180 -6.27 2.70 -17.43
C ASP A 180 -7.44 2.76 -16.44
N LEU A 181 -7.79 1.64 -15.79
CA LEU A 181 -8.78 1.63 -14.70
C LEU A 181 -8.36 2.50 -13.51
N LEU A 182 -7.09 2.49 -13.11
CA LEU A 182 -6.61 3.37 -12.03
C LEU A 182 -6.67 4.85 -12.43
N ARG A 183 -6.34 5.19 -13.68
CA ARG A 183 -6.50 6.56 -14.21
C ARG A 183 -7.95 7.01 -14.22
N GLU A 184 -8.90 6.10 -14.52
CA GLU A 184 -10.32 6.42 -14.41
C GLU A 184 -10.71 6.71 -12.95
N VAL A 185 -10.17 5.96 -11.97
CA VAL A 185 -10.40 6.20 -10.54
C VAL A 185 -9.91 7.60 -10.16
N THR A 186 -8.65 7.92 -10.46
CA THR A 186 -8.08 9.23 -10.12
C THR A 186 -8.71 10.37 -10.90
N GLY A 187 -9.05 10.16 -12.17
CA GLY A 187 -9.71 11.15 -13.03
C GLY A 187 -11.10 11.57 -12.55
N ARG A 188 -11.81 10.74 -11.78
CA ARG A 188 -13.07 11.10 -11.12
C ARG A 188 -12.89 11.63 -9.68
N GLY A 189 -11.63 11.87 -9.26
CA GLY A 189 -11.29 12.35 -7.92
C GLY A 189 -11.08 11.25 -6.87
N GLY A 190 -11.14 9.99 -7.26
CA GLY A 190 -10.84 8.88 -6.34
C GLY A 190 -9.33 8.80 -6.07
N THR A 191 -8.96 8.33 -4.89
CA THR A 191 -7.57 8.23 -4.42
C THR A 191 -7.12 6.79 -4.40
N VAL A 192 -5.89 6.53 -4.85
CA VAL A 192 -5.34 5.18 -4.98
C VAL A 192 -4.05 5.05 -4.19
N LEU A 193 -3.97 4.01 -3.35
CA LEU A 193 -2.74 3.58 -2.70
C LEU A 193 -2.41 2.16 -3.17
N VAL A 194 -1.24 1.99 -3.78
CA VAL A 194 -0.77 0.68 -4.23
C VAL A 194 0.56 0.33 -3.56
N THR A 195 0.81 -0.96 -3.35
CA THR A 195 2.17 -1.44 -3.09
C THR A 195 2.70 -2.18 -4.31
N GLY A 196 4.01 -2.26 -4.44
CA GLY A 196 4.62 -3.03 -5.51
C GLY A 196 6.13 -3.13 -5.38
N HIS A 197 6.71 -3.92 -6.28
CA HIS A 197 8.15 -4.10 -6.42
C HIS A 197 8.61 -4.00 -7.89
N HIS A 198 7.68 -3.78 -8.83
CA HIS A 198 7.97 -3.55 -10.25
C HIS A 198 8.04 -2.05 -10.51
N PHE A 199 9.24 -1.47 -10.39
CA PHE A 199 9.47 -0.03 -10.47
C PHE A 199 8.95 0.59 -11.77
N ASP A 200 9.21 -0.06 -12.92
CA ASP A 200 8.74 0.41 -14.24
C ASP A 200 7.21 0.51 -14.36
N GLU A 201 6.48 -0.35 -13.65
CA GLU A 201 5.02 -0.29 -13.63
C GLU A 201 4.53 0.85 -12.74
N LEU A 202 5.15 1.02 -11.58
CA LEU A 202 4.76 2.04 -10.61
C LEU A 202 5.01 3.46 -11.13
N THR A 203 6.11 3.69 -11.85
CA THR A 203 6.39 5.00 -12.49
C THR A 203 5.34 5.42 -13.52
N ARG A 204 4.56 4.47 -14.01
CA ARG A 204 3.52 4.72 -15.03
C ARG A 204 2.14 5.00 -14.45
N ILE A 205 1.95 4.76 -13.14
CA ILE A 205 0.64 4.85 -12.48
C ILE A 205 0.65 5.78 -11.29
N ALA A 206 1.77 5.95 -10.58
CA ALA A 206 1.84 6.70 -9.34
C ALA A 206 2.34 8.12 -9.56
N ASP A 207 1.67 9.09 -8.93
CA ASP A 207 2.11 10.48 -8.88
C ASP A 207 3.28 10.64 -7.91
N ARG A 208 3.34 9.80 -6.87
CA ARG A 208 4.41 9.75 -5.87
C ARG A 208 4.68 8.32 -5.44
N VAL A 209 5.93 8.05 -5.08
CA VAL A 209 6.38 6.74 -4.60
C VAL A 209 7.08 6.91 -3.26
N ASP A 210 6.47 6.39 -2.20
CA ASP A 210 7.04 6.39 -0.86
C ASP A 210 7.95 5.16 -0.68
N VAL A 211 9.18 5.38 -0.23
CA VAL A 211 10.15 4.33 0.09
C VAL A 211 9.97 3.90 1.54
N LEU A 212 9.42 2.71 1.73
CA LEU A 212 9.25 2.10 3.06
C LEU A 212 10.44 1.22 3.39
N HIS A 213 11.18 1.57 4.45
CA HIS A 213 12.31 0.80 4.95
C HIS A 213 12.22 0.62 6.46
N ARG A 214 12.36 -0.62 6.95
CA ARG A 214 12.29 -0.97 8.39
C ARG A 214 11.10 -0.35 9.13
N GLY A 215 9.94 -0.28 8.46
CA GLY A 215 8.70 0.23 9.02
C GLY A 215 8.54 1.75 9.05
N ARG A 216 9.41 2.49 8.35
CA ARG A 216 9.35 3.96 8.19
C ARG A 216 9.36 4.35 6.73
N ILE A 217 8.69 5.42 6.37
CA ILE A 217 8.93 6.10 5.09
C ILE A 217 10.21 6.91 5.26
N ILE A 218 11.21 6.59 4.43
CA ILE A 218 12.54 7.22 4.46
C ILE A 218 12.70 8.25 3.35
N ASP A 219 11.92 8.14 2.28
CA ASP A 219 11.94 9.07 1.15
C ASP A 219 10.61 9.04 0.39
N THR A 220 10.32 10.10 -0.37
CA THR A 220 9.20 10.18 -1.31
C THR A 220 9.69 10.68 -2.65
N ILE A 221 9.66 9.80 -3.63
CA ILE A 221 10.13 10.05 -4.99
C ILE A 221 8.93 10.48 -5.85
N VAL A 222 9.10 11.55 -6.62
CA VAL A 222 8.13 11.96 -7.65
C VAL A 222 8.65 11.45 -8.99
N PRO A 223 7.96 10.44 -9.60
CA PRO A 223 8.37 9.94 -10.90
C PRO A 223 8.25 11.06 -11.95
N GLU A 224 9.26 11.20 -12.81
CA GLU A 224 9.15 12.06 -13.97
C GLU A 224 8.33 11.36 -15.07
N GLU A 225 7.75 12.15 -15.99
CA GLU A 225 6.96 11.60 -17.08
C GLU A 225 7.74 10.53 -17.88
N PRO A 226 7.13 9.36 -18.14
CA PRO A 226 7.77 8.28 -18.88
C PRO A 226 8.23 8.75 -20.27
N GLY A 227 9.51 8.53 -20.60
CA GLY A 227 10.07 8.87 -21.91
C GLY A 227 10.78 10.21 -21.98
N ARG A 228 10.90 10.97 -20.89
CA ARG A 228 11.71 12.18 -20.83
C ARG A 228 13.20 11.80 -20.72
N PRO A 229 14.11 12.31 -21.58
CA PRO A 229 15.53 12.08 -21.42
C PRO A 229 16.01 12.65 -20.08
N GLY A 230 16.56 11.80 -19.21
CA GLY A 230 17.00 12.17 -17.86
C GLY A 230 16.00 11.86 -16.75
N GLY A 231 14.89 11.15 -17.06
CA GLY A 231 13.90 10.74 -16.06
C GLY A 231 14.50 9.94 -14.90
N THR A 232 13.93 10.10 -13.73
CA THR A 232 14.39 9.43 -12.49
C THR A 232 14.31 7.92 -12.68
N ASP A 233 15.48 7.24 -12.61
CA ASP A 233 15.55 5.80 -12.46
C ASP A 233 15.05 5.48 -11.04
N LEU A 234 13.78 5.11 -10.94
CA LEU A 234 13.13 4.85 -9.66
C LEU A 234 13.82 3.72 -8.89
N GLU A 235 14.31 2.69 -9.59
CA GLU A 235 15.02 1.58 -8.97
C GLU A 235 16.32 2.07 -8.32
N ARG A 236 17.08 2.88 -9.03
CA ARG A 236 18.31 3.48 -8.51
C ARG A 236 18.02 4.42 -7.35
N ALA A 237 17.05 5.32 -7.47
CA ALA A 237 16.66 6.23 -6.41
C ALA A 237 16.22 5.48 -5.14
N PHE A 238 15.48 4.37 -5.31
CA PHE A 238 15.10 3.50 -4.21
C PHE A 238 16.32 2.91 -3.49
N PHE A 239 17.28 2.33 -4.23
CA PHE A 239 18.47 1.73 -3.61
C PHE A 239 19.36 2.79 -2.95
N ASP A 240 19.52 3.96 -3.56
CA ASP A 240 20.28 5.07 -2.98
C ASP A 240 19.64 5.54 -1.64
N ALA A 241 18.31 5.67 -1.58
CA ALA A 241 17.60 6.02 -0.35
C ALA A 241 17.76 4.96 0.75
N VAL A 242 17.64 3.67 0.41
CA VAL A 242 17.81 2.57 1.38
C VAL A 242 19.24 2.54 1.91
N LEU A 243 20.23 2.66 1.04
CA LEU A 243 21.64 2.66 1.44
C LEU A 243 21.97 3.84 2.36
N ALA A 244 21.49 5.04 2.02
CA ALA A 244 21.66 6.23 2.85
C ALA A 244 21.04 6.05 4.25
N ALA A 245 19.84 5.47 4.33
CA ALA A 245 19.17 5.20 5.60
C ALA A 245 19.91 4.16 6.47
N ASP A 246 20.47 3.12 5.86
CA ASP A 246 21.25 2.11 6.58
C ASP A 246 22.57 2.68 7.11
N LEU A 247 23.29 3.48 6.32
CA LEU A 247 24.52 4.17 6.75
C LEU A 247 24.25 5.15 7.91
N ALA A 248 23.14 5.90 7.86
CA ALA A 248 22.75 6.80 8.93
C ALA A 248 22.44 6.05 10.24
N ALA A 249 21.77 4.88 10.15
CA ALA A 249 21.49 4.05 11.30
C ALA A 249 22.76 3.49 11.97
N ASP A 250 23.73 3.05 11.18
CA ASP A 250 25.02 2.52 11.69
C ASP A 250 25.84 3.62 12.37
N SER A 251 25.85 4.84 11.83
CA SER A 251 26.53 5.99 12.44
C SER A 251 25.97 6.34 13.81
N THR A 252 24.64 6.28 13.97
CA THR A 252 23.96 6.58 15.24
C THR A 252 24.29 5.53 16.33
N VAL A 253 24.50 4.26 15.94
CA VAL A 253 24.90 3.19 16.86
C VAL A 253 26.33 3.39 17.36
N LEU A 254 27.25 3.83 16.49
CA LEU A 254 28.64 4.11 16.87
C LEU A 254 28.76 5.32 17.80
N GLU A 255 27.97 6.37 17.62
CA GLU A 255 27.96 7.53 18.52
C GLU A 255 27.32 7.23 19.88
N SER A 256 26.32 6.37 19.93
CA SER A 256 25.67 5.97 21.20
C SER A 256 26.44 4.91 21.99
N GLY A 257 27.41 4.25 21.40
CA GLY A 257 28.29 3.24 22.03
C GLY A 257 29.51 3.80 22.75
N ALA A 258 29.77 5.12 22.70
CA ALA A 258 30.81 5.79 23.48
C ALA A 258 30.27 6.19 24.88
N GLY A 259 29.90 5.21 25.70
CA GLY A 259 29.58 5.39 27.10
C GLY A 259 30.85 5.40 27.97
N PRO A 260 30.85 6.10 29.14
CA PRO A 260 32.04 6.46 29.92
C PRO A 260 32.48 5.34 30.86
N ASP A 261 33.29 4.38 30.39
CA ASP A 261 33.88 3.37 31.26
C ASP A 261 35.36 3.08 30.92
N ALA A 262 36.18 4.15 30.93
CA ALA A 262 37.64 3.99 30.87
C ALA A 262 38.37 4.73 32.01
N ARG A 263 37.70 5.02 33.13
CA ARG A 263 38.36 5.73 34.29
C ARG A 263 38.32 5.00 35.63
N THR A 264 37.94 3.76 35.71
CA THR A 264 37.81 3.07 37.05
C THR A 264 38.81 1.93 37.26
N GLU A 265 39.64 1.53 36.29
CA GLU A 265 40.66 0.47 36.53
C GLU A 265 42.05 0.94 36.88
N ALA A 266 42.37 2.24 36.81
CA ALA A 266 43.71 2.75 37.13
C ALA A 266 43.93 3.04 38.64
N ASN A 267 43.00 2.76 39.54
CA ASN A 267 43.13 3.12 40.96
C ASN A 267 43.03 1.94 41.95
N ARG A 268 43.18 0.68 41.51
CA ARG A 268 43.20 -0.51 42.38
C ARG A 268 44.53 -1.19 42.59
N GLU A 269 45.62 -0.71 41.97
CA GLU A 269 46.97 -1.30 42.12
C GLU A 269 47.93 -0.51 43.03
N ARG A 270 47.48 0.36 43.91
CA ARG A 270 48.36 1.04 44.87
C ARG A 270 47.82 0.96 46.30
N THR A 271 47.65 -0.25 46.84
CA THR A 271 47.66 -0.44 48.30
C THR A 271 47.75 -1.94 48.60
N GLU A 272 48.95 -2.51 48.58
CA GLU A 272 49.36 -3.66 49.38
C GLU A 272 50.84 -3.94 49.15
N VAL A 273 51.69 -3.46 50.07
CA VAL A 273 53.00 -4.03 50.49
C VAL A 273 53.39 -3.31 51.76
N PRO A 274 53.98 -3.97 52.74
CA PRO A 274 53.65 -5.16 53.52
C PRO A 274 53.15 -4.85 54.92
#